data_90abd8e403a98932f9db983137393637
#
_entry.id   90abd8e403a98932f9db983137393637
#
_cell.length_a   1.000
_cell.length_b   1.000
_cell.length_c   1.000
_cell.angle_alpha   90.00
_cell.angle_beta   90.00
_cell.angle_gamma   90.00
#
_symmetry.space_group_name_H-M   'P 1'
#
loop_
_entity.id
_entity.type
_entity.pdbx_description
1 polymer ?
#
loop_
_entity_poly.entity_id
_entity_poly.type
_entity_poly.pdbx_seq_one_letter_code
_entity_poly.pdbx_strand_id
1 'polypeptide(L)'
;MKSVADVRDDIPFLKTGIIYLDNASTTPTPQPVLNAMLEYFNEYSANIGRGLHRATRRATEMFELARGKIARVINATPEEIIFTKNATEAINIVARGLKWRKGDKVVATVLEHHSNIIPWQRLERTDGVKLDLIPATPDCLIEPSAAEKIIDKKTHLVAVSHVSNAIGTIQPIVEIGKLARDNGALFLVDAAQSVGHMPVDVKRIGCDFLAAPGHKGLLGPQGTGFFYVRGDRFDELEPLLLGGGIVESVEEHSCKLVAPPQVFEAGTPNIPGIIGLGRACEYVIEIGIEKIAERERKLTEQMMEISKIEHVRVYGPKDVGRRGGVVSFNVGGVEHHQVAAMLDEIANVAVRSGHHCAAPAMRHLGVDGTVRASVHYYNLEEEVAKFIDVLEQIAQDFGRD
;
A
#
# COMPACT_ATOMS: atom_id res chain seq x y z
N MET A 1 -3.18 16.74 -18.62
CA MET A 1 -3.02 16.52 -17.15
C MET A 1 -4.27 17.06 -16.48
N LYS A 2 -4.91 16.24 -15.62
CA LYS A 2 -6.14 16.63 -14.90
C LYS A 2 -5.83 17.64 -13.78
N SER A 3 -6.69 18.63 -13.60
CA SER A 3 -6.66 19.55 -12.45
C SER A 3 -7.27 18.89 -11.20
N VAL A 4 -7.12 19.52 -10.05
CA VAL A 4 -7.78 19.06 -8.79
C VAL A 4 -9.30 19.09 -8.94
N ALA A 5 -9.85 20.14 -9.57
CA ALA A 5 -11.29 20.25 -9.82
C ALA A 5 -11.78 19.09 -10.71
N ASP A 6 -11.08 18.79 -11.82
CA ASP A 6 -11.45 17.66 -12.70
C ASP A 6 -11.47 16.32 -11.93
N VAL A 7 -10.48 16.10 -11.06
CA VAL A 7 -10.40 14.84 -10.26
C VAL A 7 -11.53 14.79 -9.22
N ARG A 8 -11.87 15.90 -8.58
CA ARG A 8 -12.99 15.97 -7.62
C ARG A 8 -14.33 15.71 -8.30
N ASP A 9 -14.53 16.28 -9.49
CA ASP A 9 -15.75 16.08 -10.27
C ASP A 9 -15.93 14.61 -10.69
N ASP A 10 -14.83 13.92 -10.96
CA ASP A 10 -14.81 12.49 -11.27
C ASP A 10 -15.09 11.59 -10.05
N ILE A 11 -15.11 12.12 -8.81
CA ILE A 11 -15.31 11.32 -7.59
C ILE A 11 -16.68 11.62 -6.96
N PRO A 12 -17.72 10.79 -7.25
CA PRO A 12 -19.09 11.06 -6.78
C PRO A 12 -19.22 11.13 -5.26
N PHE A 13 -18.41 10.35 -4.53
CA PHE A 13 -18.42 10.29 -3.07
C PHE A 13 -18.12 11.66 -2.43
N LEU A 14 -17.25 12.48 -3.02
CA LEU A 14 -16.92 13.81 -2.49
C LEU A 14 -18.08 14.81 -2.62
N LYS A 15 -19.08 14.52 -3.46
CA LYS A 15 -20.29 15.36 -3.62
C LYS A 15 -21.24 15.28 -2.41
N THR A 16 -20.99 14.35 -1.48
CA THR A 16 -21.72 14.25 -0.20
C THR A 16 -21.37 15.35 0.79
N GLY A 17 -20.36 16.18 0.50
CA GLY A 17 -19.88 17.24 1.39
C GLY A 17 -18.95 16.76 2.51
N ILE A 18 -18.49 15.51 2.46
CA ILE A 18 -17.53 14.96 3.41
C ILE A 18 -16.13 15.56 3.20
N ILE A 19 -15.44 15.91 4.27
CA ILE A 19 -14.01 16.19 4.27
C ILE A 19 -13.29 14.87 4.53
N TYR A 20 -12.88 14.20 3.45
CA TYR A 20 -12.34 12.83 3.55
C TYR A 20 -10.83 12.85 3.73
N LEU A 21 -10.36 12.60 4.95
CA LEU A 21 -8.96 12.54 5.36
C LEU A 21 -8.55 11.14 5.85
N ASP A 22 -9.19 10.06 5.36
CA ASP A 22 -8.79 8.67 5.66
C ASP A 22 -8.27 7.92 4.42
N ASN A 23 -7.52 8.60 3.57
CA ASN A 23 -6.99 8.06 2.31
C ASN A 23 -5.99 6.91 2.51
N ALA A 24 -5.27 6.88 3.62
CA ALA A 24 -4.34 5.79 3.94
C ALA A 24 -5.05 4.46 4.26
N SER A 25 -6.36 4.47 4.52
CA SER A 25 -7.18 3.27 4.65
C SER A 25 -7.69 2.79 3.29
N THR A 26 -8.35 3.67 2.56
CA THR A 26 -8.89 3.44 1.20
C THR A 26 -9.16 4.80 0.56
N THR A 27 -9.13 4.88 -0.75
CA THR A 27 -9.50 6.07 -1.50
C THR A 27 -10.83 5.87 -2.22
N PRO A 28 -11.64 6.94 -2.39
CA PRO A 28 -12.81 6.87 -3.24
C PRO A 28 -12.44 6.60 -4.70
N THR A 29 -13.21 5.75 -5.37
CA THR A 29 -12.96 5.34 -6.74
C THR A 29 -13.55 6.36 -7.74
N PRO A 30 -12.77 6.86 -8.72
CA PRO A 30 -13.25 7.82 -9.72
C PRO A 30 -14.25 7.18 -10.71
N GLN A 31 -15.19 7.98 -11.22
CA GLN A 31 -16.21 7.56 -12.18
C GLN A 31 -15.63 6.88 -13.44
N PRO A 32 -14.53 7.35 -14.05
CA PRO A 32 -13.92 6.65 -15.18
C PRO A 32 -13.49 5.21 -14.88
N VAL A 33 -13.10 4.92 -13.64
CA VAL A 33 -12.75 3.56 -13.18
C VAL A 33 -14.02 2.71 -13.02
N LEU A 34 -15.05 3.29 -12.39
CA LEU A 34 -16.37 2.62 -12.26
C LEU A 34 -16.97 2.32 -13.64
N ASN A 35 -16.87 3.25 -14.59
CA ASN A 35 -17.37 3.07 -15.95
C ASN A 35 -16.65 1.90 -16.67
N ALA A 36 -15.33 1.76 -16.52
CA ALA A 36 -14.59 0.64 -17.10
C ALA A 36 -15.05 -0.72 -16.54
N MET A 37 -15.38 -0.76 -15.24
CA MET A 37 -15.96 -1.97 -14.62
C MET A 37 -17.37 -2.25 -15.15
N LEU A 38 -18.21 -1.23 -15.27
CA LEU A 38 -19.58 -1.34 -15.80
C LEU A 38 -19.58 -1.77 -17.26
N GLU A 39 -18.66 -1.28 -18.09
CA GLU A 39 -18.49 -1.68 -19.47
C GLU A 39 -18.26 -3.19 -19.59
N TYR A 40 -17.39 -3.78 -18.71
CA TYR A 40 -17.21 -5.22 -18.69
C TYR A 40 -18.53 -5.96 -18.47
N PHE A 41 -19.33 -5.55 -17.46
CA PHE A 41 -20.60 -6.22 -17.15
C PHE A 41 -21.65 -6.05 -18.26
N ASN A 42 -21.70 -4.90 -18.91
CA ASN A 42 -22.73 -4.57 -19.89
C ASN A 42 -22.42 -5.10 -21.30
N GLU A 43 -21.11 -5.19 -21.69
CA GLU A 43 -20.76 -5.42 -23.08
C GLU A 43 -20.05 -6.74 -23.34
N TYR A 44 -19.21 -7.24 -22.38
CA TYR A 44 -18.40 -8.43 -22.60
C TYR A 44 -18.17 -9.27 -21.33
N SER A 45 -19.20 -9.40 -20.51
CA SER A 45 -19.17 -10.19 -19.28
C SER A 45 -18.92 -11.67 -19.57
N ALA A 46 -17.65 -12.05 -19.68
CA ALA A 46 -17.22 -13.40 -19.96
C ALA A 46 -15.95 -13.75 -19.18
N ASN A 47 -15.71 -15.05 -18.97
CA ASN A 47 -14.43 -15.48 -18.39
C ASN A 47 -13.26 -15.22 -19.37
N ILE A 48 -12.05 -15.16 -18.82
CA ILE A 48 -10.81 -14.97 -19.59
C ILE A 48 -10.17 -16.32 -19.97
N GLY A 49 -9.21 -16.30 -20.91
CA GLY A 49 -8.36 -17.42 -21.28
C GLY A 49 -8.91 -18.27 -22.43
N ARG A 50 -9.26 -19.53 -22.18
CA ARG A 50 -9.46 -20.57 -23.22
C ARG A 50 -10.69 -20.42 -24.12
N GLY A 51 -11.59 -19.48 -23.87
CA GLY A 51 -12.79 -19.29 -24.69
C GLY A 51 -12.49 -18.66 -26.04
N LEU A 52 -13.19 -19.13 -27.12
CA LEU A 52 -12.96 -18.66 -28.48
C LEU A 52 -13.97 -17.59 -28.95
N HIS A 53 -15.03 -17.34 -28.20
CA HIS A 53 -16.07 -16.37 -28.60
C HIS A 53 -15.60 -14.91 -28.34
N ARG A 54 -16.25 -13.96 -29.00
CA ARG A 54 -15.83 -12.55 -29.02
C ARG A 54 -15.72 -11.92 -27.63
N ALA A 55 -16.68 -12.19 -26.74
CA ALA A 55 -16.70 -11.62 -25.40
C ALA A 55 -15.49 -12.11 -24.57
N THR A 56 -15.15 -13.42 -24.58
CA THR A 56 -13.95 -13.93 -23.89
C THR A 56 -12.66 -13.30 -24.43
N ARG A 57 -12.55 -13.16 -25.77
CA ARG A 57 -11.34 -12.52 -26.35
C ARG A 57 -11.20 -11.08 -25.88
N ARG A 58 -12.30 -10.29 -25.88
CA ARG A 58 -12.28 -8.91 -25.40
C ARG A 58 -11.97 -8.84 -23.89
N ALA A 59 -12.58 -9.70 -23.07
CA ALA A 59 -12.31 -9.78 -21.64
C ALA A 59 -10.83 -10.11 -21.35
N THR A 60 -10.27 -11.09 -22.09
CA THR A 60 -8.85 -11.46 -21.96
C THR A 60 -7.93 -10.31 -22.37
N GLU A 61 -8.21 -9.65 -23.49
CA GLU A 61 -7.44 -8.50 -23.97
C GLU A 61 -7.43 -7.37 -22.92
N MET A 62 -8.60 -6.97 -22.41
CA MET A 62 -8.72 -5.89 -21.44
C MET A 62 -8.04 -6.24 -20.11
N PHE A 63 -8.10 -7.51 -19.70
CA PHE A 63 -7.45 -8.02 -18.50
C PHE A 63 -5.91 -7.95 -18.64
N GLU A 64 -5.35 -8.39 -19.75
CA GLU A 64 -3.90 -8.34 -19.99
C GLU A 64 -3.40 -6.92 -20.25
N LEU A 65 -4.19 -6.05 -20.88
CA LEU A 65 -3.87 -4.63 -20.99
C LEU A 65 -3.74 -3.97 -19.61
N ALA A 66 -4.57 -4.38 -18.63
CA ALA A 66 -4.44 -3.88 -17.25
C ALA A 66 -3.09 -4.23 -16.65
N ARG A 67 -2.53 -5.41 -16.92
CA ARG A 67 -1.20 -5.84 -16.47
C ARG A 67 -0.10 -4.88 -16.96
N GLY A 68 -0.11 -4.54 -18.24
CA GLY A 68 0.82 -3.56 -18.82
C GLY A 68 0.70 -2.15 -18.22
N LYS A 69 -0.53 -1.71 -17.91
CA LYS A 69 -0.77 -0.41 -17.25
C LYS A 69 -0.22 -0.38 -15.84
N ILE A 70 -0.40 -1.45 -15.07
CA ILE A 70 0.17 -1.58 -13.72
C ILE A 70 1.71 -1.58 -13.78
N ALA A 71 2.30 -2.38 -14.66
CA ALA A 71 3.75 -2.46 -14.84
C ALA A 71 4.36 -1.06 -15.10
N ARG A 72 3.69 -0.26 -15.92
CA ARG A 72 4.14 1.12 -16.24
C ARG A 72 4.22 2.03 -15.02
N VAL A 73 3.31 1.88 -14.03
CA VAL A 73 3.29 2.75 -12.83
C VAL A 73 4.56 2.59 -11.99
N ILE A 74 5.18 1.40 -12.01
CA ILE A 74 6.36 1.07 -11.18
C ILE A 74 7.64 0.83 -12.00
N ASN A 75 7.64 1.14 -13.30
CA ASN A 75 8.75 0.90 -14.24
C ASN A 75 9.16 -0.59 -14.34
N ALA A 76 8.18 -1.50 -14.28
CA ALA A 76 8.31 -2.94 -14.49
C ALA A 76 7.91 -3.36 -15.93
N THR A 77 8.02 -4.65 -16.23
CA THR A 77 7.43 -5.27 -17.43
C THR A 77 6.14 -6.03 -17.06
N PRO A 78 5.22 -6.25 -18.02
CA PRO A 78 3.99 -6.99 -17.75
C PRO A 78 4.23 -8.40 -17.19
N GLU A 79 5.29 -9.07 -17.63
CA GLU A 79 5.67 -10.43 -17.23
C GLU A 79 6.10 -10.51 -15.76
N GLU A 80 6.41 -9.36 -15.12
CA GLU A 80 6.81 -9.26 -13.72
C GLU A 80 5.63 -8.98 -12.77
N ILE A 81 4.40 -8.86 -13.30
CA ILE A 81 3.21 -8.50 -12.53
C ILE A 81 2.29 -9.70 -12.33
N ILE A 82 1.94 -10.00 -11.09
CA ILE A 82 0.92 -10.95 -10.66
C ILE A 82 -0.25 -10.18 -10.07
N PHE A 83 -1.47 -10.47 -10.48
CA PHE A 83 -2.66 -9.90 -9.86
C PHE A 83 -2.95 -10.55 -8.52
N THR A 84 -3.26 -9.74 -7.52
CA THR A 84 -3.64 -10.17 -6.18
C THR A 84 -4.88 -9.42 -5.70
N LYS A 85 -5.48 -9.89 -4.63
CA LYS A 85 -6.63 -9.20 -4.00
C LYS A 85 -6.21 -7.95 -3.23
N ASN A 86 -4.97 -7.90 -2.74
CA ASN A 86 -4.41 -6.83 -1.91
C ASN A 86 -2.91 -7.10 -1.64
N ALA A 87 -2.22 -6.16 -1.02
CA ALA A 87 -0.82 -6.32 -0.62
C ALA A 87 -0.60 -7.46 0.39
N THR A 88 -1.59 -7.76 1.25
CA THR A 88 -1.49 -8.86 2.21
C THR A 88 -1.33 -10.22 1.51
N GLU A 89 -2.11 -10.47 0.44
CA GLU A 89 -1.97 -11.70 -0.36
C GLU A 89 -0.59 -11.77 -1.01
N ALA A 90 -0.12 -10.66 -1.61
CA ALA A 90 1.21 -10.57 -2.22
C ALA A 90 2.33 -10.92 -1.23
N ILE A 91 2.31 -10.34 -0.02
CA ILE A 91 3.29 -10.65 1.04
C ILE A 91 3.20 -12.11 1.48
N ASN A 92 1.99 -12.68 1.54
CA ASN A 92 1.81 -14.10 1.87
C ASN A 92 2.29 -15.04 0.76
N ILE A 93 2.26 -14.65 -0.53
CA ILE A 93 2.89 -15.40 -1.61
C ILE A 93 4.39 -15.52 -1.35
N VAL A 94 5.07 -14.45 -0.93
CA VAL A 94 6.49 -14.50 -0.55
C VAL A 94 6.70 -15.38 0.67
N ALA A 95 5.92 -15.17 1.73
CA ALA A 95 6.08 -15.89 2.98
C ALA A 95 5.87 -17.42 2.84
N ARG A 96 4.98 -17.83 1.95
CA ARG A 96 4.61 -19.23 1.76
C ARG A 96 5.26 -19.87 0.54
N GLY A 97 5.65 -19.07 -0.45
CA GLY A 97 6.27 -19.53 -1.69
C GLY A 97 7.78 -19.73 -1.58
N LEU A 98 8.46 -18.96 -0.76
CA LEU A 98 9.90 -19.14 -0.52
C LEU A 98 10.19 -20.44 0.24
N LYS A 99 11.31 -21.07 -0.08
CA LYS A 99 11.80 -22.28 0.60
C LYS A 99 12.60 -21.89 1.83
N TRP A 100 12.00 -22.10 2.99
CA TRP A 100 12.60 -21.77 4.29
C TRP A 100 13.37 -22.95 4.87
N ARG A 101 14.48 -22.62 5.55
CA ARG A 101 15.25 -23.56 6.37
C ARG A 101 15.23 -23.09 7.83
N LYS A 102 15.23 -24.03 8.75
CA LYS A 102 15.36 -23.72 10.17
C LYS A 102 16.61 -22.87 10.42
N GLY A 103 16.43 -21.71 11.02
CA GLY A 103 17.49 -20.76 11.30
C GLY A 103 17.72 -19.68 10.25
N ASP A 104 17.03 -19.74 9.10
CA ASP A 104 16.94 -18.60 8.18
C ASP A 104 16.40 -17.38 8.92
N LYS A 105 16.79 -16.20 8.47
CA LYS A 105 16.41 -14.96 9.13
C LYS A 105 15.60 -14.05 8.20
N VAL A 106 14.46 -13.58 8.70
CA VAL A 106 13.73 -12.44 8.13
C VAL A 106 14.06 -11.20 8.94
N VAL A 107 14.37 -10.12 8.26
CA VAL A 107 14.56 -8.81 8.86
C VAL A 107 13.43 -7.88 8.40
N ALA A 108 12.69 -7.31 9.36
CA ALA A 108 11.65 -6.32 9.12
C ALA A 108 11.91 -5.07 9.99
N THR A 109 10.96 -4.15 10.09
CA THR A 109 11.10 -2.98 10.98
C THR A 109 10.03 -2.97 12.07
N VAL A 110 10.24 -2.18 13.12
CA VAL A 110 9.22 -1.96 14.17
C VAL A 110 8.03 -1.13 13.67
N LEU A 111 8.09 -0.58 12.45
CA LEU A 111 7.08 0.31 11.89
C LEU A 111 6.14 -0.37 10.89
N GLU A 112 6.26 -1.69 10.72
CA GLU A 112 5.51 -2.43 9.69
C GLU A 112 4.02 -2.53 9.99
N HIS A 113 3.22 -2.50 8.92
CA HIS A 113 1.83 -2.92 8.96
C HIS A 113 1.73 -4.41 9.35
N HIS A 114 0.65 -4.82 9.99
CA HIS A 114 0.41 -6.23 10.40
C HIS A 114 0.58 -7.22 9.24
N SER A 115 0.24 -6.84 8.00
CA SER A 115 0.44 -7.68 6.82
C SER A 115 1.90 -8.02 6.55
N ASN A 116 2.83 -7.14 6.97
CA ASN A 116 4.28 -7.33 6.79
C ASN A 116 5.00 -7.72 8.10
N ILE A 117 4.27 -8.19 9.10
CA ILE A 117 4.80 -8.74 10.36
C ILE A 117 4.24 -10.13 10.65
N ILE A 118 2.92 -10.29 10.61
CA ILE A 118 2.26 -11.52 11.04
C ILE A 118 2.71 -12.75 10.23
N PRO A 119 2.91 -12.69 8.90
CA PRO A 119 3.42 -13.84 8.16
C PRO A 119 4.79 -14.32 8.65
N TRP A 120 5.68 -13.37 8.99
CA TRP A 120 7.03 -13.67 9.49
C TRP A 120 7.00 -14.27 10.91
N GLN A 121 6.17 -13.73 11.81
CA GLN A 121 5.92 -14.32 13.14
C GLN A 121 5.36 -15.74 13.04
N ARG A 122 4.55 -16.03 12.03
CA ARG A 122 4.08 -17.38 11.78
C ARG A 122 5.24 -18.30 11.41
N LEU A 123 6.11 -17.90 10.46
CA LEU A 123 7.29 -18.68 10.06
C LEU A 123 8.24 -18.94 11.25
N GLU A 124 8.42 -17.95 12.13
CA GLU A 124 9.19 -18.13 13.35
C GLU A 124 8.63 -19.26 14.22
N ARG A 125 7.31 -19.31 14.37
CA ARG A 125 6.64 -20.31 15.19
C ARG A 125 6.54 -21.68 14.54
N THR A 126 6.34 -21.77 13.20
CA THR A 126 6.04 -23.03 12.51
C THR A 126 7.25 -23.64 11.82
N ASP A 127 8.20 -22.83 11.33
CA ASP A 127 9.29 -23.28 10.47
C ASP A 127 10.68 -23.02 11.11
N GLY A 128 10.71 -22.39 12.30
CA GLY A 128 11.95 -22.08 13.03
C GLY A 128 12.81 -21.01 12.35
N VAL A 129 12.19 -20.18 11.51
CA VAL A 129 12.78 -18.95 10.96
C VAL A 129 12.92 -17.93 12.09
N LYS A 130 13.94 -17.08 12.05
CA LYS A 130 14.14 -16.00 13.02
C LYS A 130 13.57 -14.71 12.46
N LEU A 131 12.84 -13.94 13.27
CA LEU A 131 12.39 -12.60 12.92
C LEU A 131 13.16 -11.56 13.73
N ASP A 132 13.98 -10.77 13.07
CA ASP A 132 14.69 -9.63 13.68
C ASP A 132 14.04 -8.31 13.20
N LEU A 133 13.90 -7.36 14.13
CA LEU A 133 13.29 -6.06 13.83
C LEU A 133 14.31 -4.94 13.93
N ILE A 134 14.45 -4.16 12.86
CA ILE A 134 15.25 -2.94 12.84
C ILE A 134 14.52 -1.88 13.70
N PRO A 135 15.19 -1.33 14.73
CA PRO A 135 14.61 -0.28 15.55
C PRO A 135 14.49 1.03 14.76
N ALA A 136 13.50 1.84 15.12
CA ALA A 136 13.34 3.18 14.61
C ALA A 136 13.92 4.22 15.58
N THR A 137 14.23 5.41 15.07
CA THR A 137 14.50 6.59 15.88
C THR A 137 13.22 7.07 16.60
N PRO A 138 13.30 7.96 17.60
CA PRO A 138 12.11 8.57 18.23
C PRO A 138 11.16 9.24 17.20
N ASP A 139 11.72 9.78 16.09
CA ASP A 139 10.95 10.35 14.98
C ASP A 139 10.48 9.29 13.97
N CYS A 140 10.51 8.01 14.34
CA CYS A 140 10.05 6.89 13.52
C CYS A 140 10.76 6.76 12.16
N LEU A 141 12.06 7.07 12.10
CA LEU A 141 12.92 6.85 10.96
C LEU A 141 13.73 5.57 11.14
N ILE A 142 13.87 4.79 10.09
CA ILE A 142 14.83 3.69 10.04
C ILE A 142 16.15 4.23 9.50
N GLU A 143 17.20 4.15 10.31
CA GLU A 143 18.52 4.54 9.88
C GLU A 143 19.25 3.37 9.19
N PRO A 144 19.89 3.58 8.02
CA PRO A 144 20.67 2.54 7.36
C PRO A 144 21.74 1.92 8.27
N SER A 145 22.35 2.69 9.17
CA SER A 145 23.32 2.23 10.16
C SER A 145 22.74 1.25 11.19
N ALA A 146 21.44 1.38 11.51
CA ALA A 146 20.74 0.41 12.37
C ALA A 146 20.42 -0.87 11.60
N ALA A 147 20.04 -0.75 10.32
CA ALA A 147 19.80 -1.88 9.43
C ALA A 147 21.09 -2.70 9.20
N GLU A 148 22.22 -2.04 8.98
CA GLU A 148 23.54 -2.68 8.76
C GLU A 148 23.96 -3.57 9.94
N LYS A 149 23.59 -3.22 11.16
CA LYS A 149 23.91 -4.03 12.37
C LYS A 149 23.09 -5.32 12.46
N ILE A 150 21.95 -5.38 11.77
CA ILE A 150 20.99 -6.49 11.88
C ILE A 150 21.01 -7.36 10.62
N ILE A 151 21.14 -6.75 9.43
CA ILE A 151 21.21 -7.48 8.16
C ILE A 151 22.61 -8.09 8.03
N ASP A 152 22.68 -9.42 7.94
CA ASP A 152 23.93 -10.18 7.83
C ASP A 152 23.81 -11.33 6.81
N LYS A 153 24.86 -12.13 6.66
CA LYS A 153 24.90 -13.27 5.74
C LYS A 153 23.92 -14.41 6.03
N LYS A 154 23.26 -14.41 7.20
CA LYS A 154 22.19 -15.35 7.56
C LYS A 154 20.81 -14.80 7.20
N THR A 155 20.73 -13.54 6.81
CA THR A 155 19.47 -12.92 6.40
C THR A 155 19.05 -13.50 5.05
N HIS A 156 17.89 -14.16 5.03
CA HIS A 156 17.29 -14.73 3.82
C HIS A 156 16.38 -13.72 3.13
N LEU A 157 15.63 -12.93 3.91
CA LEU A 157 14.73 -11.91 3.40
C LEU A 157 14.78 -10.64 4.26
N VAL A 158 14.79 -9.49 3.59
CA VAL A 158 14.51 -8.18 4.20
C VAL A 158 13.15 -7.73 3.70
N ALA A 159 12.21 -7.42 4.60
CA ALA A 159 10.83 -7.03 4.26
C ALA A 159 10.48 -5.70 4.94
N VAL A 160 10.37 -4.62 4.17
CA VAL A 160 10.23 -3.25 4.69
C VAL A 160 9.15 -2.48 3.96
N SER A 161 8.32 -1.75 4.71
CA SER A 161 7.37 -0.79 4.16
C SER A 161 8.09 0.45 3.63
N HIS A 162 7.74 0.89 2.42
CA HIS A 162 8.30 2.12 1.84
C HIS A 162 7.83 3.37 2.60
N VAL A 163 6.54 3.42 2.94
CA VAL A 163 5.95 4.50 3.72
C VAL A 163 5.10 3.90 4.83
N SER A 164 5.30 4.35 6.06
CA SER A 164 4.53 3.88 7.21
C SER A 164 3.06 4.33 7.09
N ASN A 165 2.15 3.37 7.11
CA ASN A 165 0.71 3.65 7.09
C ASN A 165 0.19 4.31 8.36
N ALA A 166 0.89 4.16 9.47
CA ALA A 166 0.50 4.71 10.76
C ALA A 166 1.04 6.12 10.99
N ILE A 167 2.23 6.44 10.44
CA ILE A 167 2.96 7.65 10.81
C ILE A 167 3.28 8.52 9.59
N GLY A 168 3.31 7.90 8.41
CA GLY A 168 3.64 8.58 7.16
C GLY A 168 5.14 8.64 6.84
N THR A 169 6.01 8.14 7.71
CA THR A 169 7.46 8.19 7.49
C THR A 169 7.89 7.46 6.24
N ILE A 170 8.64 8.13 5.37
CA ILE A 170 9.27 7.55 4.18
C ILE A 170 10.57 6.89 4.60
N GLN A 171 10.71 5.59 4.34
CA GLN A 171 11.89 4.81 4.71
C GLN A 171 12.96 4.81 3.61
N PRO A 172 14.25 4.72 3.96
CA PRO A 172 15.36 4.71 3.02
C PRO A 172 15.52 3.33 2.35
N ILE A 173 14.50 2.92 1.56
CA ILE A 173 14.41 1.57 0.99
C ILE A 173 15.50 1.27 -0.05
N VAL A 174 16.07 2.29 -0.71
CA VAL A 174 17.18 2.11 -1.66
C VAL A 174 18.44 1.67 -0.93
N GLU A 175 18.77 2.34 0.18
CA GLU A 175 19.90 2.04 1.04
C GLU A 175 19.73 0.68 1.73
N ILE A 176 18.55 0.40 2.27
CA ILE A 176 18.23 -0.89 2.91
C ILE A 176 18.28 -2.02 1.87
N GLY A 177 17.75 -1.81 0.67
CA GLY A 177 17.82 -2.77 -0.42
C GLY A 177 19.25 -3.05 -0.87
N LYS A 178 20.13 -2.04 -0.85
CA LYS A 178 21.56 -2.25 -1.10
C LYS A 178 22.19 -3.15 -0.03
N LEU A 179 21.92 -2.88 1.25
CA LEU A 179 22.39 -3.72 2.36
C LEU A 179 21.89 -5.17 2.26
N ALA A 180 20.64 -5.37 1.87
CA ALA A 180 20.10 -6.71 1.62
C ALA A 180 20.89 -7.43 0.52
N ARG A 181 21.05 -6.81 -0.65
CA ARG A 181 21.82 -7.39 -1.78
C ARG A 181 23.29 -7.67 -1.44
N ASP A 182 23.97 -6.75 -0.75
CA ASP A 182 25.39 -6.90 -0.35
C ASP A 182 25.58 -8.10 0.61
N ASN A 183 24.51 -8.49 1.30
CA ASN A 183 24.47 -9.66 2.16
C ASN A 183 23.89 -10.92 1.50
N GLY A 184 23.40 -10.83 0.26
CA GLY A 184 22.80 -11.95 -0.48
C GLY A 184 21.37 -12.27 -0.05
N ALA A 185 20.72 -11.35 0.67
CA ALA A 185 19.32 -11.47 1.07
C ALA A 185 18.36 -10.99 -0.04
N LEU A 186 17.20 -11.64 -0.14
CA LEU A 186 16.08 -11.15 -0.95
C LEU A 186 15.49 -9.88 -0.33
N PHE A 187 14.90 -9.03 -1.16
CA PHE A 187 14.32 -7.77 -0.72
C PHE A 187 12.87 -7.59 -1.16
N LEU A 188 11.95 -7.56 -0.19
CA LEU A 188 10.52 -7.28 -0.36
C LEU A 188 10.19 -5.86 0.11
N VAL A 189 9.52 -5.09 -0.73
CA VAL A 189 8.98 -3.77 -0.41
C VAL A 189 7.46 -3.84 -0.28
N ASP A 190 6.93 -3.49 0.90
CA ASP A 190 5.52 -3.15 1.05
C ASP A 190 5.31 -1.70 0.59
N ALA A 191 4.79 -1.54 -0.61
CA ALA A 191 4.56 -0.25 -1.26
C ALA A 191 3.10 0.22 -1.16
N ALA A 192 2.36 -0.30 -0.16
CA ALA A 192 0.93 -0.02 0.00
C ALA A 192 0.58 1.46 0.25
N GLN A 193 1.54 2.27 0.68
CA GLN A 193 1.37 3.69 0.94
C GLN A 193 2.26 4.57 0.05
N SER A 194 2.88 4.00 -0.98
CA SER A 194 3.75 4.77 -1.88
C SER A 194 3.32 4.72 -3.33
N VAL A 195 2.88 3.54 -3.84
CA VAL A 195 2.42 3.41 -5.23
C VAL A 195 1.15 4.24 -5.45
N GLY A 196 1.21 5.14 -6.43
CA GLY A 196 0.15 6.09 -6.75
C GLY A 196 0.23 7.41 -5.98
N HIS A 197 0.94 7.46 -4.86
CA HIS A 197 1.18 8.68 -4.07
C HIS A 197 2.49 9.38 -4.46
N MET A 198 3.50 8.62 -4.86
CA MET A 198 4.82 9.12 -5.24
C MET A 198 5.46 8.22 -6.30
N PRO A 199 6.49 8.70 -7.02
CA PRO A 199 7.21 7.86 -7.98
C PRO A 199 7.84 6.63 -7.30
N VAL A 200 7.52 5.45 -7.83
CA VAL A 200 8.08 4.17 -7.40
C VAL A 200 8.70 3.50 -8.62
N ASP A 201 10.01 3.27 -8.58
CA ASP A 201 10.77 2.64 -9.65
C ASP A 201 11.47 1.39 -9.09
N VAL A 202 10.97 0.21 -9.45
CA VAL A 202 11.48 -1.08 -8.94
C VAL A 202 12.93 -1.33 -9.34
N LYS A 203 13.37 -0.78 -10.49
CA LYS A 203 14.76 -0.91 -10.96
C LYS A 203 15.71 -0.06 -10.15
N ARG A 204 15.29 1.17 -9.80
CA ARG A 204 16.05 2.08 -8.92
C ARG A 204 16.11 1.56 -7.49
N ILE A 205 15.00 1.06 -6.97
CA ILE A 205 14.92 0.44 -5.63
C ILE A 205 15.76 -0.84 -5.61
N GLY A 206 15.72 -1.60 -6.70
CA GLY A 206 16.40 -2.88 -6.83
C GLY A 206 15.81 -3.96 -5.92
N CYS A 207 14.51 -3.93 -5.70
CA CYS A 207 13.82 -4.98 -4.95
C CYS A 207 13.61 -6.24 -5.80
N ASP A 208 13.53 -7.38 -5.12
CA ASP A 208 13.17 -8.65 -5.73
C ASP A 208 11.64 -8.78 -5.82
N PHE A 209 10.95 -8.23 -4.83
CA PHE A 209 9.50 -8.29 -4.66
C PHE A 209 8.94 -6.92 -4.25
N LEU A 210 7.72 -6.61 -4.76
CA LEU A 210 6.97 -5.43 -4.31
C LEU A 210 5.48 -5.76 -4.23
N ALA A 211 4.83 -5.37 -3.13
CA ALA A 211 3.41 -5.57 -2.89
C ALA A 211 2.67 -4.23 -2.83
N ALA A 212 1.55 -4.09 -3.57
CA ALA A 212 0.71 -2.90 -3.49
C ALA A 212 -0.78 -3.23 -3.70
N PRO A 213 -1.70 -2.56 -2.97
CA PRO A 213 -3.14 -2.66 -3.18
C PRO A 213 -3.60 -1.67 -4.25
N GLY A 214 -4.72 -1.95 -4.91
CA GLY A 214 -5.33 -1.06 -5.89
C GLY A 214 -6.11 0.11 -5.28
N HIS A 215 -6.67 -0.07 -4.09
CA HIS A 215 -7.67 0.81 -3.49
C HIS A 215 -7.12 1.96 -2.63
N LYS A 216 -5.84 2.28 -2.75
CA LYS A 216 -5.18 3.40 -2.05
C LYS A 216 -4.69 4.43 -3.05
N GLY A 217 -3.40 4.73 -3.11
CA GLY A 217 -2.85 5.76 -4.00
C GLY A 217 -3.22 5.61 -5.47
N LEU A 218 -3.54 4.40 -5.92
CA LEU A 218 -3.96 4.15 -7.30
C LEU A 218 -5.43 4.53 -7.59
N LEU A 219 -6.26 4.84 -6.58
CA LEU A 219 -7.70 5.16 -6.74
C LEU A 219 -8.51 4.00 -7.37
N GLY A 220 -8.01 2.79 -7.28
CA GLY A 220 -8.61 1.59 -7.87
C GLY A 220 -9.67 0.93 -6.98
N PRO A 221 -10.34 -0.11 -7.50
CA PRO A 221 -11.38 -0.82 -6.74
C PRO A 221 -10.79 -1.63 -5.57
N GLN A 222 -11.56 -1.75 -4.50
CA GLN A 222 -11.27 -2.68 -3.41
C GLN A 222 -11.25 -4.13 -3.91
N GLY A 223 -10.52 -5.00 -3.21
CA GLY A 223 -10.37 -6.40 -3.62
C GLY A 223 -9.48 -6.58 -4.86
N THR A 224 -8.63 -5.58 -5.14
CA THR A 224 -7.59 -5.61 -6.17
C THR A 224 -6.25 -5.17 -5.62
N GLY A 225 -5.19 -5.69 -6.21
CA GLY A 225 -3.82 -5.35 -5.93
C GLY A 225 -2.90 -6.04 -6.92
N PHE A 226 -1.62 -5.88 -6.73
CA PHE A 226 -0.62 -6.57 -7.53
C PHE A 226 0.61 -6.91 -6.72
N PHE A 227 1.31 -7.89 -7.22
CA PHE A 227 2.59 -8.35 -6.73
C PHE A 227 3.60 -8.28 -7.87
N TYR A 228 4.68 -7.53 -7.69
CA TYR A 228 5.82 -7.50 -8.59
C TYR A 228 6.83 -8.54 -8.15
N VAL A 229 7.29 -9.33 -9.10
CA VAL A 229 8.39 -10.28 -8.95
C VAL A 229 9.43 -9.95 -10.01
N ARG A 230 10.67 -9.65 -9.61
CA ARG A 230 11.76 -9.46 -10.57
C ARG A 230 11.94 -10.74 -11.40
N GLY A 231 12.09 -10.60 -12.71
CA GLY A 231 11.98 -11.71 -13.66
C GLY A 231 12.86 -12.92 -13.37
N ASP A 232 14.05 -12.72 -12.78
CA ASP A 232 14.98 -13.79 -12.39
C ASP A 232 14.67 -14.44 -11.01
N ARG A 233 13.52 -14.07 -10.37
CA ARG A 233 13.13 -14.55 -9.03
C ARG A 233 11.90 -15.45 -9.01
N PHE A 234 11.28 -15.69 -10.14
CA PHE A 234 10.13 -16.58 -10.18
C PHE A 234 10.44 -18.01 -9.72
N ASP A 235 11.63 -18.52 -10.02
CA ASP A 235 12.06 -19.86 -9.63
C ASP A 235 12.30 -20.01 -8.10
N GLU A 236 12.37 -18.90 -7.37
CA GLU A 236 12.46 -18.89 -5.90
C GLU A 236 11.11 -19.14 -5.22
N LEU A 237 10.00 -18.97 -5.97
CA LEU A 237 8.65 -18.97 -5.42
C LEU A 237 7.83 -20.16 -5.89
N GLU A 238 7.12 -20.80 -4.97
CA GLU A 238 6.06 -21.76 -5.26
C GLU A 238 4.68 -21.06 -5.19
N PRO A 239 3.74 -21.39 -6.11
CA PRO A 239 2.41 -20.82 -6.07
C PRO A 239 1.68 -21.12 -4.76
N LEU A 240 1.03 -20.11 -4.18
CA LEU A 240 0.26 -20.26 -2.95
C LEU A 240 -1.01 -21.12 -3.15
N LEU A 241 -1.62 -21.00 -4.31
CA LEU A 241 -2.85 -21.70 -4.69
C LEU A 241 -2.61 -22.51 -5.97
N LEU A 242 -3.15 -23.73 -5.98
CA LEU A 242 -3.14 -24.61 -7.14
C LEU A 242 -4.58 -24.95 -7.55
N GLY A 243 -4.84 -25.00 -8.88
CA GLY A 243 -6.19 -25.30 -9.36
C GLY A 243 -6.43 -24.94 -10.82
N GLY A 244 -7.69 -24.62 -11.13
CA GLY A 244 -8.07 -24.23 -12.51
C GLY A 244 -7.42 -22.93 -12.94
N GLY A 245 -7.24 -22.78 -14.25
CA GLY A 245 -6.66 -21.57 -14.87
C GLY A 245 -5.15 -21.62 -15.07
N ILE A 246 -4.41 -22.36 -14.25
CA ILE A 246 -2.94 -22.37 -14.21
C ILE A 246 -2.30 -23.65 -14.74
N VAL A 247 -3.02 -24.48 -15.48
CA VAL A 247 -2.53 -25.77 -15.97
C VAL A 247 -2.48 -25.80 -17.50
N GLU A 248 -1.40 -26.34 -18.04
CA GLU A 248 -1.29 -26.71 -19.46
C GLU A 248 -1.96 -28.06 -19.72
N SER A 249 -1.66 -29.06 -18.86
CA SER A 249 -2.26 -30.41 -18.92
C SER A 249 -2.38 -31.00 -17.52
N VAL A 250 -3.37 -31.89 -17.35
CA VAL A 250 -3.61 -32.67 -16.14
C VAL A 250 -3.85 -34.12 -16.52
N GLU A 251 -3.19 -35.01 -15.82
CA GLU A 251 -3.37 -36.47 -15.88
C GLU A 251 -3.83 -36.99 -14.51
N GLU A 252 -4.07 -38.27 -14.36
CA GLU A 252 -4.56 -38.86 -13.09
C GLU A 252 -3.64 -38.59 -11.90
N HIS A 253 -2.32 -38.57 -12.12
CA HIS A 253 -1.31 -38.46 -11.05
C HIS A 253 -0.25 -37.37 -11.30
N SER A 254 -0.43 -36.55 -12.34
CA SER A 254 0.52 -35.49 -12.70
C SER A 254 -0.18 -34.29 -13.32
N CYS A 255 0.47 -33.13 -13.24
CA CYS A 255 0.04 -31.94 -13.97
C CYS A 255 1.25 -31.16 -14.46
N LYS A 256 1.08 -30.44 -15.57
CA LYS A 256 2.01 -29.42 -16.05
C LYS A 256 1.38 -28.07 -15.85
N LEU A 257 2.05 -27.21 -15.11
CA LEU A 257 1.61 -25.84 -14.84
C LEU A 257 2.05 -24.90 -15.96
N VAL A 258 1.31 -23.79 -16.12
CA VAL A 258 1.69 -22.70 -17.02
C VAL A 258 2.90 -21.94 -16.45
N ALA A 259 3.57 -21.16 -17.32
CA ALA A 259 4.68 -20.33 -16.91
C ALA A 259 4.22 -19.12 -16.03
N PRO A 260 5.11 -18.51 -15.24
CA PRO A 260 4.86 -17.21 -14.60
C PRO A 260 4.56 -16.11 -15.65
N PRO A 261 3.80 -15.08 -15.26
CA PRO A 261 3.21 -14.84 -13.92
C PRO A 261 1.92 -15.62 -13.68
N GLN A 262 1.27 -16.19 -14.71
CA GLN A 262 -0.07 -16.78 -14.65
C GLN A 262 -0.18 -17.96 -13.68
N VAL A 263 0.90 -18.70 -13.42
CA VAL A 263 0.90 -19.81 -12.45
C VAL A 263 0.53 -19.37 -11.02
N PHE A 264 0.67 -18.10 -10.70
CA PHE A 264 0.30 -17.52 -9.40
C PHE A 264 -1.16 -17.02 -9.32
N GLU A 265 -1.93 -17.14 -10.42
CA GLU A 265 -3.28 -16.57 -10.55
C GLU A 265 -4.36 -17.67 -10.67
N ALA A 266 -4.29 -18.68 -9.79
CA ALA A 266 -5.21 -19.80 -9.82
C ALA A 266 -6.67 -19.41 -9.56
N GLY A 267 -7.60 -20.01 -10.34
CA GLY A 267 -9.04 -19.77 -10.25
C GLY A 267 -9.51 -18.64 -11.17
N THR A 268 -10.83 -18.41 -11.21
CA THR A 268 -11.38 -17.27 -11.95
C THR A 268 -11.08 -15.97 -11.19
N PRO A 269 -10.33 -15.02 -11.79
CA PRO A 269 -9.96 -13.80 -11.10
C PRO A 269 -11.11 -12.79 -11.01
N ASN A 270 -10.89 -11.70 -10.26
CA ASN A 270 -11.77 -10.54 -10.24
C ASN A 270 -11.60 -9.71 -11.53
N ILE A 271 -12.12 -10.21 -12.66
CA ILE A 271 -11.95 -9.62 -14.00
C ILE A 271 -12.36 -8.14 -14.02
N PRO A 272 -13.60 -7.75 -13.62
CA PRO A 272 -14.00 -6.34 -13.65
C PRO A 272 -13.14 -5.46 -12.73
N GLY A 273 -12.74 -5.98 -11.56
CA GLY A 273 -11.87 -5.25 -10.66
C GLY A 273 -10.48 -5.00 -11.24
N ILE A 274 -9.89 -5.98 -11.92
CA ILE A 274 -8.57 -5.84 -12.56
C ILE A 274 -8.64 -4.87 -13.76
N ILE A 275 -9.69 -4.93 -14.57
CA ILE A 275 -9.93 -3.94 -15.64
C ILE A 275 -10.05 -2.53 -15.05
N GLY A 276 -10.82 -2.39 -13.95
CA GLY A 276 -10.92 -1.16 -13.19
C GLY A 276 -9.56 -0.68 -12.64
N LEU A 277 -8.75 -1.58 -12.09
CA LEU A 277 -7.39 -1.26 -11.61
C LEU A 277 -6.49 -0.77 -12.75
N GLY A 278 -6.54 -1.42 -13.92
CA GLY A 278 -5.83 -0.95 -15.11
C GLY A 278 -6.26 0.46 -15.53
N ARG A 279 -7.56 0.78 -15.48
CA ARG A 279 -8.05 2.14 -15.76
C ARG A 279 -7.62 3.13 -14.68
N ALA A 280 -7.58 2.71 -13.42
CA ALA A 280 -7.09 3.53 -12.31
C ALA A 280 -5.60 3.89 -12.46
N CYS A 281 -4.77 2.94 -12.87
CA CYS A 281 -3.35 3.20 -13.20
C CYS A 281 -3.19 4.24 -14.31
N GLU A 282 -3.96 4.15 -15.39
CA GLU A 282 -3.99 5.21 -16.42
C GLU A 282 -4.41 6.56 -15.86
N TYR A 283 -5.45 6.56 -15.00
CA TYR A 283 -5.98 7.78 -14.41
C TYR A 283 -4.93 8.51 -13.56
N VAL A 284 -4.15 7.79 -12.74
CA VAL A 284 -3.05 8.38 -11.95
C VAL A 284 -1.94 8.92 -12.86
N ILE A 285 -1.63 8.21 -13.96
CA ILE A 285 -0.66 8.66 -14.96
C ILE A 285 -1.18 9.93 -15.68
N GLU A 286 -2.46 10.02 -16.00
CA GLU A 286 -3.09 11.22 -16.59
C GLU A 286 -3.00 12.44 -15.69
N ILE A 287 -3.10 12.27 -14.35
CA ILE A 287 -2.85 13.31 -13.35
C ILE A 287 -1.36 13.68 -13.35
N GLY A 288 -0.49 12.67 -13.32
CA GLY A 288 0.95 12.79 -13.15
C GLY A 288 1.38 12.49 -11.71
N ILE A 289 2.13 11.40 -11.52
CA ILE A 289 2.50 10.90 -10.17
C ILE A 289 3.34 11.93 -9.40
N GLU A 290 4.26 12.61 -10.07
CA GLU A 290 5.07 13.70 -9.49
C GLU A 290 4.19 14.87 -9.01
N LYS A 291 3.14 15.19 -9.77
CA LYS A 291 2.19 16.23 -9.42
C LYS A 291 1.32 15.82 -8.23
N ILE A 292 0.97 14.54 -8.13
CA ILE A 292 0.29 13.98 -6.95
C ILE A 292 1.20 14.15 -5.72
N ALA A 293 2.43 13.70 -5.82
CA ALA A 293 3.41 13.78 -4.72
C ALA A 293 3.64 15.23 -4.25
N GLU A 294 3.79 16.18 -5.19
CA GLU A 294 3.98 17.60 -4.87
C GLU A 294 2.75 18.17 -4.14
N ARG A 295 1.54 17.85 -4.62
CA ARG A 295 0.32 18.33 -3.98
C ARG A 295 0.11 17.74 -2.60
N GLU A 296 0.28 16.43 -2.45
CA GLU A 296 0.18 15.77 -1.14
C GLU A 296 1.22 16.32 -0.15
N ARG A 297 2.43 16.64 -0.61
CA ARG A 297 3.44 17.30 0.21
C ARG A 297 2.97 18.67 0.71
N LYS A 298 2.39 19.52 -0.16
CA LYS A 298 1.84 20.84 0.23
C LYS A 298 0.70 20.73 1.24
N LEU A 299 -0.22 19.81 1.02
CA LEU A 299 -1.34 19.55 1.95
C LEU A 299 -0.82 19.00 3.29
N THR A 300 0.20 18.14 3.26
CA THR A 300 0.83 17.61 4.47
C THR A 300 1.56 18.72 5.24
N GLU A 301 2.23 19.64 4.55
CA GLU A 301 2.86 20.82 5.16
C GLU A 301 1.84 21.68 5.91
N GLN A 302 0.68 21.92 5.29
CA GLN A 302 -0.43 22.60 5.93
C GLN A 302 -0.98 21.80 7.14
N MET A 303 -1.20 20.49 6.99
CA MET A 303 -1.64 19.64 8.12
C MET A 303 -0.66 19.66 9.31
N MET A 304 0.63 19.81 9.06
CA MET A 304 1.62 19.88 10.14
C MET A 304 1.51 21.12 11.02
N GLU A 305 0.73 22.14 10.63
CA GLU A 305 0.40 23.30 11.48
C GLU A 305 -0.29 22.89 12.77
N ILE A 306 -0.98 21.74 12.83
CA ILE A 306 -1.57 21.18 14.05
C ILE A 306 -0.53 20.98 15.16
N SER A 307 0.75 20.86 14.84
CA SER A 307 1.84 20.74 15.82
C SER A 307 2.06 22.02 16.66
N LYS A 308 1.44 23.14 16.26
CA LYS A 308 1.47 24.43 16.98
C LYS A 308 0.31 24.60 17.96
N ILE A 309 -0.71 23.74 17.84
CA ILE A 309 -1.91 23.77 18.70
C ILE A 309 -1.51 23.22 20.07
N GLU A 310 -1.86 23.95 21.13
CA GLU A 310 -1.64 23.53 22.52
C GLU A 310 -2.33 22.17 22.79
N HIS A 311 -1.70 21.32 23.57
CA HIS A 311 -2.13 19.94 23.86
C HIS A 311 -2.17 18.98 22.66
N VAL A 312 -1.78 19.39 21.44
CA VAL A 312 -1.68 18.48 20.28
C VAL A 312 -0.26 17.97 20.11
N ARG A 313 -0.10 16.66 20.18
CA ARG A 313 1.18 15.98 19.92
C ARG A 313 1.14 15.27 18.57
N VAL A 314 2.00 15.69 17.64
CA VAL A 314 2.20 15.04 16.34
C VAL A 314 3.34 14.03 16.41
N TYR A 315 3.18 12.87 15.76
CA TYR A 315 4.18 11.79 15.72
C TYR A 315 4.89 11.73 14.38
N GLY A 316 6.15 11.27 14.41
CA GLY A 316 7.00 11.12 13.22
C GLY A 316 7.79 12.37 12.84
N PRO A 317 8.48 12.36 11.68
CA PRO A 317 9.43 13.40 11.31
C PRO A 317 8.73 14.77 11.14
N LYS A 318 9.38 15.82 11.63
CA LYS A 318 8.93 17.22 11.42
C LYS A 318 9.20 17.67 9.98
N ASP A 319 10.23 17.12 9.36
CA ASP A 319 10.55 17.39 7.95
C ASP A 319 9.52 16.71 7.04
N VAL A 320 8.71 17.51 6.37
CA VAL A 320 7.68 17.08 5.41
C VAL A 320 8.28 16.34 4.21
N GLY A 321 9.54 16.63 3.85
CA GLY A 321 10.25 15.91 2.79
C GLY A 321 10.52 14.42 3.12
N ARG A 322 10.39 14.04 4.41
CA ARG A 322 10.54 12.66 4.91
C ARG A 322 9.21 12.01 5.26
N ARG A 323 8.09 12.59 4.81
CA ARG A 323 6.73 12.18 5.16
C ARG A 323 5.88 12.05 3.89
N GLY A 324 5.10 10.97 3.80
CA GLY A 324 3.99 10.87 2.84
C GLY A 324 2.75 11.62 3.33
N GLY A 325 1.66 11.54 2.60
CA GLY A 325 0.39 12.23 2.86
C GLY A 325 -0.35 11.83 4.16
N VAL A 326 0.37 11.47 5.22
CA VAL A 326 -0.18 10.92 6.48
C VAL A 326 0.37 11.68 7.69
N VAL A 327 -0.52 12.13 8.57
CA VAL A 327 -0.17 12.78 9.85
C VAL A 327 -0.94 12.10 10.97
N SER A 328 -0.21 11.53 11.95
CA SER A 328 -0.78 10.96 13.17
C SER A 328 -0.51 11.85 14.36
N PHE A 329 -1.52 12.02 15.21
CA PHE A 329 -1.48 12.90 16.35
C PHE A 329 -2.39 12.42 17.49
N ASN A 330 -2.23 12.99 18.68
CA ASN A 330 -3.17 12.89 19.80
C ASN A 330 -3.39 14.27 20.43
N VAL A 331 -4.55 14.42 21.07
CA VAL A 331 -4.86 15.56 21.94
C VAL A 331 -4.68 15.10 23.38
N GLY A 332 -3.87 15.80 24.16
CA GLY A 332 -3.64 15.47 25.56
C GLY A 332 -4.94 15.44 26.37
N GLY A 333 -5.11 14.43 27.20
CA GLY A 333 -6.33 14.27 28.02
C GLY A 333 -7.57 13.80 27.29
N VAL A 334 -7.55 13.65 25.94
CA VAL A 334 -8.69 13.19 25.15
C VAL A 334 -8.35 11.89 24.44
N GLU A 335 -9.22 10.90 24.55
CA GLU A 335 -9.03 9.59 23.93
C GLU A 335 -9.15 9.72 22.38
N HIS A 336 -8.27 9.06 21.62
CA HIS A 336 -8.15 9.22 20.17
C HIS A 336 -9.43 8.88 19.39
N HIS A 337 -10.26 7.94 19.86
CA HIS A 337 -11.56 7.66 19.22
C HIS A 337 -12.56 8.78 19.45
N GLN A 338 -12.51 9.44 20.61
CA GLN A 338 -13.37 10.60 20.91
C GLN A 338 -12.99 11.79 20.04
N VAL A 339 -11.69 12.07 19.84
CA VAL A 339 -11.25 13.13 18.91
C VAL A 339 -11.73 12.87 17.50
N ALA A 340 -11.62 11.64 17.01
CA ALA A 340 -12.09 11.30 15.67
C ALA A 340 -13.61 11.45 15.53
N ALA A 341 -14.39 11.04 16.54
CA ALA A 341 -15.84 11.20 16.55
C ALA A 341 -16.26 12.68 16.57
N MET A 342 -15.60 13.52 17.39
CA MET A 342 -15.89 14.95 17.41
C MET A 342 -15.56 15.65 16.10
N LEU A 343 -14.48 15.28 15.41
CA LEU A 343 -14.15 15.81 14.07
C LEU A 343 -15.24 15.50 13.05
N ASP A 344 -15.78 14.29 13.07
CA ASP A 344 -16.88 13.87 12.21
C ASP A 344 -18.17 14.60 12.55
N GLU A 345 -18.60 14.61 13.82
CA GLU A 345 -19.85 15.21 14.27
C GLU A 345 -19.89 16.74 14.09
N ILE A 346 -18.79 17.46 14.35
CA ILE A 346 -18.73 18.91 14.28
C ILE A 346 -18.64 19.41 12.83
N ALA A 347 -17.87 18.73 11.98
CA ALA A 347 -17.52 19.26 10.68
C ALA A 347 -17.51 18.23 9.52
N ASN A 348 -18.06 17.03 9.72
CA ASN A 348 -18.04 15.94 8.74
C ASN A 348 -16.61 15.64 8.22
N VAL A 349 -15.61 15.67 9.14
CA VAL A 349 -14.21 15.39 8.85
C VAL A 349 -13.91 13.94 9.19
N ALA A 350 -13.77 13.12 8.15
CA ALA A 350 -13.48 11.69 8.30
C ALA A 350 -11.98 11.45 8.47
N VAL A 351 -11.57 11.02 9.65
CA VAL A 351 -10.23 10.56 10.00
C VAL A 351 -10.28 9.15 10.56
N ARG A 352 -9.14 8.50 10.72
CA ARG A 352 -9.06 7.20 11.37
C ARG A 352 -8.46 7.32 12.77
N SER A 353 -8.87 6.43 13.69
CA SER A 353 -8.32 6.35 15.05
C SER A 353 -7.96 4.92 15.45
N GLY A 354 -7.04 4.76 16.39
CA GLY A 354 -6.57 3.49 16.96
C GLY A 354 -5.14 3.12 16.56
N HIS A 355 -4.82 1.84 16.53
CA HIS A 355 -3.46 1.33 16.26
C HIS A 355 -3.11 1.19 14.77
N HIS A 356 -4.01 1.49 13.84
CA HIS A 356 -3.82 1.51 12.38
C HIS A 356 -3.23 0.20 11.80
N CYS A 357 -3.50 -0.95 12.41
CA CYS A 357 -2.86 -2.23 12.09
C CYS A 357 -1.33 -2.20 12.16
N ALA A 358 -0.76 -1.38 13.06
CA ALA A 358 0.68 -1.21 13.27
C ALA A 358 1.00 -1.18 14.79
N ALA A 359 0.53 -2.18 15.53
CA ALA A 359 0.71 -2.25 16.99
C ALA A 359 2.17 -2.15 17.45
N PRO A 360 3.18 -2.70 16.74
CA PRO A 360 4.59 -2.46 17.10
C PRO A 360 4.98 -0.99 17.02
N ALA A 361 4.49 -0.24 16.02
CA ALA A 361 4.73 1.20 15.89
C ALA A 361 4.10 1.99 17.05
N MET A 362 2.87 1.64 17.46
CA MET A 362 2.23 2.27 18.63
C MET A 362 3.03 2.03 19.93
N ARG A 363 3.53 0.79 20.14
CA ARG A 363 4.42 0.49 21.27
C ARG A 363 5.72 1.30 21.22
N HIS A 364 6.31 1.47 20.04
CA HIS A 364 7.50 2.30 19.85
C HIS A 364 7.25 3.76 20.24
N LEU A 365 6.06 4.28 19.91
CA LEU A 365 5.63 5.64 20.28
C LEU A 365 5.23 5.77 21.76
N GLY A 366 5.01 4.67 22.48
CA GLY A 366 4.53 4.65 23.87
C GLY A 366 3.06 5.06 24.00
N VAL A 367 2.22 4.72 23.01
CA VAL A 367 0.77 5.05 22.98
C VAL A 367 -0.06 3.82 22.59
N ASP A 368 -1.32 3.80 23.00
CA ASP A 368 -2.26 2.73 22.67
C ASP A 368 -2.87 2.92 21.26
N GLY A 369 -2.89 4.16 20.78
CA GLY A 369 -3.41 4.51 19.45
C GLY A 369 -3.20 5.99 19.16
N THR A 370 -3.52 6.38 17.94
CA THR A 370 -3.49 7.78 17.48
C THR A 370 -4.71 8.11 16.63
N VAL A 371 -5.01 9.39 16.46
CA VAL A 371 -5.80 9.89 15.35
C VAL A 371 -4.87 10.00 14.13
N ARG A 372 -5.35 9.63 12.94
CA ARG A 372 -4.59 9.71 11.71
C ARG A 372 -5.40 10.42 10.63
N ALA A 373 -4.91 11.57 10.19
CA ALA A 373 -5.38 12.25 9.00
C ALA A 373 -4.49 11.87 7.80
N SER A 374 -5.07 11.68 6.63
CA SER A 374 -4.33 11.38 5.40
C SER A 374 -4.99 11.99 4.17
N VAL A 375 -4.18 12.63 3.34
CA VAL A 375 -4.60 13.35 2.13
C VAL A 375 -4.29 12.56 0.86
N HIS A 376 -4.99 12.96 -0.22
CA HIS A 376 -4.68 12.58 -1.59
C HIS A 376 -4.82 13.80 -2.51
N TYR A 377 -4.45 13.67 -3.78
CA TYR A 377 -4.42 14.74 -4.78
C TYR A 377 -5.69 15.61 -4.82
N TYR A 378 -6.86 15.03 -4.62
CA TYR A 378 -8.16 15.70 -4.71
C TYR A 378 -8.54 16.51 -3.46
N ASN A 379 -7.85 16.38 -2.33
CA ASN A 379 -8.14 17.19 -1.16
C ASN A 379 -7.85 18.67 -1.41
N LEU A 380 -8.63 19.55 -0.76
CA LEU A 380 -8.52 21.00 -0.87
C LEU A 380 -7.78 21.57 0.35
N GLU A 381 -7.11 22.69 0.14
CA GLU A 381 -6.47 23.46 1.21
C GLU A 381 -7.50 23.93 2.25
N GLU A 382 -8.70 24.28 1.80
CA GLU A 382 -9.82 24.70 2.66
C GLU A 382 -10.36 23.55 3.52
N GLU A 383 -10.31 22.31 3.03
CA GLU A 383 -10.66 21.11 3.80
C GLU A 383 -9.65 20.88 4.93
N VAL A 384 -8.36 21.05 4.64
CA VAL A 384 -7.29 20.94 5.64
C VAL A 384 -7.38 22.10 6.64
N ALA A 385 -7.64 23.32 6.20
CA ALA A 385 -7.85 24.47 7.10
C ALA A 385 -9.01 24.21 8.06
N LYS A 386 -10.15 23.75 7.54
CA LYS A 386 -11.32 23.42 8.37
C LYS A 386 -11.04 22.31 9.38
N PHE A 387 -10.25 21.28 9.00
CA PHE A 387 -9.80 20.25 9.92
C PHE A 387 -8.95 20.85 11.06
N ILE A 388 -8.01 21.75 10.73
CA ILE A 388 -7.14 22.41 11.72
C ILE A 388 -7.99 23.26 12.69
N ASP A 389 -8.90 24.08 12.19
CA ASP A 389 -9.77 24.95 13.01
C ASP A 389 -10.60 24.15 14.02
N VAL A 390 -11.19 23.03 13.55
CA VAL A 390 -12.02 22.18 14.43
C VAL A 390 -11.15 21.43 15.45
N LEU A 391 -9.98 20.97 15.05
CA LEU A 391 -9.05 20.32 15.98
C LEU A 391 -8.56 21.31 17.05
N GLU A 392 -8.29 22.57 16.69
CA GLU A 392 -7.91 23.60 17.64
C GLU A 392 -9.03 23.87 18.65
N GLN A 393 -10.29 23.95 18.20
CA GLN A 393 -11.45 24.07 19.08
C GLN A 393 -11.55 22.87 20.06
N ILE A 394 -11.40 21.63 19.55
CA ILE A 394 -11.43 20.43 20.40
C ILE A 394 -10.30 20.45 21.43
N ALA A 395 -9.09 20.88 21.04
CA ALA A 395 -7.96 20.96 21.93
C ALA A 395 -8.14 22.04 23.02
N GLN A 396 -8.74 23.20 22.67
CA GLN A 396 -9.04 24.26 23.63
C GLN A 396 -10.13 23.86 24.63
N ASP A 397 -11.18 23.19 24.18
CA ASP A 397 -12.34 22.85 25.01
C ASP A 397 -12.08 21.64 25.91
N PHE A 398 -11.30 20.67 25.47
CA PHE A 398 -11.13 19.37 26.13
C PHE A 398 -9.68 18.98 26.39
N GLY A 399 -8.69 19.65 25.78
CA GLY A 399 -7.28 19.33 25.93
C GLY A 399 -6.77 19.56 27.36
N ARG A 400 -5.85 18.69 27.81
CA ARG A 400 -5.17 18.78 29.11
C ARG A 400 -3.75 18.22 28.94
N ASP A 401 -2.85 18.66 29.84
CA ASP A 401 -1.47 18.15 29.88
C ASP A 401 -1.37 16.71 30.41
#